data_c4a8c3d2803e36f8b7beeef043d9ed74
#
_entry.id   c4a8c3d2803e36f8b7beeef043d9ed74
#
_cell.length_a   1.000
_cell.length_b   1.000
_cell.length_c   1.000
_cell.angle_alpha   90.00
_cell.angle_beta   90.00
_cell.angle_gamma   90.00
#
_symmetry.space_group_name_H-M   'P 1'
#
loop_
_entity.id
_entity.type
_entity.pdbx_description
1 polymer ?
#
loop_
_entity_poly.entity_id
_entity_poly.type
_entity_poly.pdbx_seq_one_letter_code
_entity_poly.pdbx_strand_id
1 'polypeptide(L)'
;MAKKITGYIKLQVPAGAANPSPPIGPALGQRGLAIMEFCKQFNAQTQKLEKGSPIPVVITVYQDRSFTFEMRTPPVSYFIKKAAKLESGSKTPGRDRAGTVTKEQVREIAQQKMKDLNCDSIEAAMRMVEGSARSMGIEVAG
;
A
#
# COMPACT_ATOMS: atom_id res chain seq x y z
N MET A 1 19.22 -6.20 24.18
CA MET A 1 18.47 -7.47 24.11
C MET A 1 17.36 -7.37 23.08
N ALA A 2 17.18 -8.44 22.32
CA ALA A 2 16.07 -8.49 21.38
C ALA A 2 14.74 -8.63 22.14
N LYS A 3 13.79 -7.75 21.88
CA LYS A 3 12.46 -7.81 22.47
C LYS A 3 11.65 -8.94 21.83
N LYS A 4 10.84 -9.61 22.62
CA LYS A 4 9.98 -10.67 22.11
C LYS A 4 8.83 -10.09 21.33
N ILE A 5 8.65 -10.55 20.09
CA ILE A 5 7.57 -10.11 19.21
C ILE A 5 6.29 -10.86 19.58
N THR A 6 5.22 -10.13 19.87
CA THR A 6 3.90 -10.72 20.17
C THR A 6 3.00 -10.81 18.97
N GLY A 7 3.26 -10.01 17.94
CA GLY A 7 2.45 -10.06 16.72
C GLY A 7 2.77 -8.94 15.75
N TYR A 8 2.07 -8.96 14.63
CA TYR A 8 2.19 -7.98 13.57
C TYR A 8 0.82 -7.39 13.25
N ILE A 9 0.81 -6.10 12.91
CA ILE A 9 -0.38 -5.41 12.43
C ILE A 9 -0.07 -4.87 11.04
N LYS A 10 -0.92 -5.17 10.06
CA LYS A 10 -0.77 -4.67 8.69
C LYS A 10 -1.92 -3.73 8.38
N LEU A 11 -1.58 -2.50 8.01
CA LEU A 11 -2.55 -1.45 7.72
C LEU A 11 -2.19 -0.72 6.44
N GLN A 12 -3.19 -0.08 5.84
CA GLN A 12 -2.98 0.92 4.80
C GLN A 12 -3.42 2.27 5.37
N VAL A 13 -2.50 3.22 5.43
CA VAL A 13 -2.74 4.53 6.04
C VAL A 13 -2.46 5.63 5.01
N PRO A 14 -3.36 6.60 4.84
CA PRO A 14 -3.09 7.73 3.94
C PRO A 14 -1.87 8.52 4.40
N ALA A 15 -0.97 8.83 3.46
CA ALA A 15 0.25 9.57 3.75
C ALA A 15 -0.08 10.96 4.32
N GLY A 16 0.56 11.31 5.43
CA GLY A 16 0.37 12.61 6.09
C GLY A 16 -0.99 12.81 6.76
N ALA A 17 -1.85 11.78 6.80
CA ALA A 17 -3.21 11.87 7.31
C ALA A 17 -3.55 10.77 8.32
N ALA A 18 -2.55 10.20 8.98
CA ALA A 18 -2.78 9.22 10.04
C ALA A 18 -3.47 9.89 11.24
N ASN A 19 -4.56 9.29 11.71
CA ASN A 19 -5.31 9.78 12.86
C ASN A 19 -5.87 8.58 13.67
N PRO A 20 -6.32 8.81 14.91
CA PRO A 20 -6.81 7.70 15.74
C PRO A 20 -8.18 7.15 15.36
N SER A 21 -8.79 7.63 14.28
CA SER A 21 -10.04 7.07 13.79
C SER A 21 -9.82 5.73 13.07
N PRO A 22 -10.88 4.91 12.84
CA PRO A 22 -10.72 3.66 12.09
C PRO A 22 -10.04 3.89 10.73
N PRO A 23 -9.19 2.96 10.26
CA PRO A 23 -8.89 1.64 10.85
C PRO A 23 -7.74 1.63 11.87
N ILE A 24 -7.07 2.73 12.11
CA ILE A 24 -5.85 2.80 12.92
C ILE A 24 -6.16 2.62 14.41
N GLY A 25 -7.13 3.37 14.93
CA GLY A 25 -7.48 3.34 16.35
C GLY A 25 -7.81 1.95 16.86
N PRO A 26 -8.80 1.25 16.29
CA PRO A 26 -9.15 -0.09 16.73
C PRO A 26 -8.03 -1.10 16.58
N ALA A 27 -7.27 -1.05 15.48
CA ALA A 27 -6.19 -2.01 15.21
C ALA A 27 -5.07 -1.89 16.26
N LEU A 28 -4.65 -0.68 16.58
CA LEU A 28 -3.61 -0.43 17.58
C LEU A 28 -4.14 -0.56 19.01
N GLY A 29 -5.37 -0.14 19.23
CA GLY A 29 -6.01 -0.21 20.55
C GLY A 29 -6.17 -1.63 21.07
N GLN A 30 -6.48 -2.59 20.20
CA GLN A 30 -6.57 -4.00 20.57
C GLN A 30 -5.26 -4.56 21.11
N ARG A 31 -4.13 -4.00 20.68
CA ARG A 31 -2.81 -4.43 21.12
C ARG A 31 -2.26 -3.56 22.26
N GLY A 32 -3.02 -2.55 22.68
CA GLY A 32 -2.60 -1.65 23.76
C GLY A 32 -1.45 -0.72 23.41
N LEU A 33 -1.33 -0.36 22.13
CA LEU A 33 -0.26 0.51 21.64
C LEU A 33 -0.63 1.98 21.74
N ALA A 34 0.39 2.85 21.75
CA ALA A 34 0.21 4.29 21.76
C ALA A 34 -0.18 4.80 20.37
N ILE A 35 -1.48 4.96 20.13
CA ILE A 35 -2.05 5.34 18.82
C ILE A 35 -1.52 6.69 18.36
N MET A 36 -1.54 7.69 19.24
CA MET A 36 -1.11 9.06 18.90
C MET A 36 0.37 9.11 18.54
N GLU A 37 1.20 8.34 19.23
CA GLU A 37 2.63 8.26 18.93
C GLU A 37 2.87 7.70 17.52
N PHE A 38 2.17 6.62 17.17
CA PHE A 38 2.23 6.07 15.82
C PHE A 38 1.83 7.10 14.77
N CYS A 39 0.68 7.76 14.96
CA CYS A 39 0.19 8.77 14.02
C CYS A 39 1.19 9.90 13.83
N LYS A 40 1.78 10.37 14.91
CA LYS A 40 2.79 11.46 14.88
C LYS A 40 4.03 11.05 14.10
N GLN A 41 4.59 9.87 14.41
CA GLN A 41 5.78 9.35 13.72
C GLN A 41 5.51 9.08 12.26
N PHE A 42 4.38 8.46 11.95
CA PHE A 42 3.98 8.16 10.57
C PHE A 42 3.82 9.44 9.75
N ASN A 43 3.08 10.42 10.27
CA ASN A 43 2.87 11.69 9.57
C ASN A 43 4.19 12.42 9.33
N ALA A 44 5.10 12.40 10.31
CA ALA A 44 6.43 13.03 10.15
C ALA A 44 7.24 12.36 9.03
N GLN A 45 7.21 11.03 8.94
CA GLN A 45 7.95 10.30 7.91
C GLN A 45 7.32 10.41 6.53
N THR A 46 6.01 10.62 6.44
CA THR A 46 5.29 10.67 5.16
C THR A 46 5.07 12.08 4.64
N GLN A 47 5.59 13.11 5.32
CA GLN A 47 5.45 14.51 4.87
C GLN A 47 5.95 14.76 3.45
N LYS A 48 6.99 14.04 3.05
CA LYS A 48 7.61 14.18 1.72
C LYS A 48 6.88 13.39 0.63
N LEU A 49 5.95 12.54 1.02
CA LEU A 49 5.20 11.70 0.09
C LEU A 49 3.93 12.40 -0.37
N GLU A 50 3.38 11.92 -1.47
CA GLU A 50 2.11 12.43 -1.99
C GLU A 50 1.01 12.27 -0.94
N LYS A 51 0.41 13.39 -0.53
CA LYS A 51 -0.59 13.43 0.52
C LYS A 51 -1.85 12.68 0.11
N GLY A 52 -2.33 11.79 0.96
CA GLY A 52 -3.50 10.96 0.68
C GLY A 52 -3.21 9.65 -0.01
N SER A 53 -1.95 9.39 -0.40
CA SER A 53 -1.56 8.08 -0.97
C SER A 53 -1.68 6.99 0.10
N PRO A 54 -2.34 5.85 -0.18
CA PRO A 54 -2.39 4.76 0.78
C PRO A 54 -1.01 4.11 0.91
N ILE A 55 -0.46 4.15 2.12
CA ILE A 55 0.85 3.57 2.41
C ILE A 55 0.65 2.30 3.22
N PRO A 56 1.03 1.12 2.70
CA PRO A 56 1.01 -0.11 3.48
C PRO A 56 2.04 -0.02 4.61
N VAL A 57 1.60 -0.31 5.82
CA VAL A 57 2.45 -0.27 7.02
C VAL A 57 2.38 -1.63 7.70
N VAL A 58 3.54 -2.17 8.03
CA VAL A 58 3.66 -3.38 8.85
C VAL A 58 4.20 -2.96 10.22
N ILE A 59 3.37 -3.10 11.25
CA ILE A 59 3.72 -2.74 12.61
C ILE A 59 4.10 -4.01 13.37
N THR A 60 5.31 -4.04 13.91
CA THR A 60 5.77 -5.13 14.78
C THR A 60 5.50 -4.77 16.23
N VAL A 61 4.74 -5.60 16.93
CA VAL A 61 4.33 -5.39 18.32
C VAL A 61 5.22 -6.23 19.24
N TYR A 62 5.80 -5.62 20.25
CA TYR A 62 6.63 -6.28 21.22
C TYR A 62 5.90 -6.53 22.55
N GLN A 63 6.44 -7.44 23.35
CA GLN A 63 5.82 -7.86 24.60
C GLN A 63 5.66 -6.72 25.62
N ASP A 64 6.54 -5.74 25.59
CA ASP A 64 6.49 -4.56 26.46
C ASP A 64 5.54 -3.46 25.96
N ARG A 65 4.70 -3.77 24.97
CA ARG A 65 3.78 -2.82 24.32
C ARG A 65 4.48 -1.73 23.51
N SER A 66 5.76 -1.87 23.27
CA SER A 66 6.44 -1.03 22.29
C SER A 66 6.19 -1.56 20.87
N PHE A 67 6.45 -0.73 19.88
CA PHE A 67 6.26 -1.12 18.49
C PHE A 67 7.32 -0.48 17.59
N THR A 68 7.57 -1.14 16.47
CA THR A 68 8.29 -0.56 15.34
C THR A 68 7.42 -0.73 14.10
N PHE A 69 7.58 0.14 13.13
CA PHE A 69 6.81 0.02 11.90
C PHE A 69 7.67 0.22 10.67
N GLU A 70 7.29 -0.45 9.59
CA GLU A 70 7.93 -0.36 8.29
C GLU A 70 6.90 0.11 7.28
N MET A 71 7.25 1.15 6.51
CA MET A 71 6.40 1.63 5.43
C MET A 71 6.86 1.02 4.12
N ARG A 72 5.90 0.69 3.28
CA ARG A 72 6.14 0.17 1.94
C ARG A 72 5.62 1.15 0.90
N THR A 73 5.91 0.88 -0.37
CA THR A 73 5.36 1.68 -1.47
C THR A 73 3.85 1.49 -1.56
N PRO A 74 3.10 2.48 -2.08
CA PRO A 74 1.65 2.34 -2.26
C PRO A 74 1.28 1.07 -3.03
N PRO A 75 0.06 0.51 -2.82
CA PRO A 75 -0.36 -0.70 -3.54
C PRO A 75 -0.35 -0.51 -5.05
N VAL A 76 -0.10 -1.58 -5.79
CA VAL A 76 -0.15 -1.58 -7.26
C VAL A 76 -1.48 -1.07 -7.77
N SER A 77 -2.58 -1.44 -7.11
CA SER A 77 -3.92 -0.98 -7.46
C SER A 77 -4.06 0.54 -7.44
N TYR A 78 -3.42 1.20 -6.49
CA TYR A 78 -3.41 2.67 -6.41
C TYR A 78 -2.72 3.28 -7.64
N PHE A 79 -1.55 2.78 -8.01
CA PHE A 79 -0.82 3.25 -9.18
C PHE A 79 -1.60 3.02 -10.48
N ILE A 80 -2.24 1.87 -10.61
CA ILE A 80 -3.04 1.52 -11.79
C ILE A 80 -4.23 2.48 -11.93
N LYS A 81 -4.95 2.71 -10.85
CA LYS A 81 -6.08 3.65 -10.84
C LYS A 81 -5.63 5.07 -11.20
N LYS A 82 -4.50 5.50 -10.67
CA LYS A 82 -3.93 6.82 -10.97
C LYS A 82 -3.52 6.93 -12.43
N ALA A 83 -2.87 5.91 -12.99
CA ALA A 83 -2.45 5.89 -14.39
C ALA A 83 -3.64 5.88 -15.34
N ALA A 84 -4.71 5.15 -15.00
CA ALA A 84 -5.94 5.08 -15.78
C ALA A 84 -6.89 6.25 -15.50
N LYS A 85 -6.56 7.13 -14.56
CA LYS A 85 -7.38 8.28 -14.12
C LYS A 85 -8.76 7.86 -13.63
N LEU A 86 -8.81 6.77 -12.86
CA LEU A 86 -10.04 6.20 -12.31
C LEU A 86 -10.07 6.33 -10.80
N GLU A 87 -11.25 6.50 -10.23
CA GLU A 87 -11.45 6.48 -8.78
C GLU A 87 -11.50 5.05 -8.24
N SER A 88 -12.07 4.14 -9.03
CA SER A 88 -12.19 2.74 -8.65
C SER A 88 -12.10 1.83 -9.88
N GLY A 89 -11.79 0.56 -9.64
CA GLY A 89 -11.80 -0.45 -10.69
C GLY A 89 -13.23 -0.84 -11.10
N SER A 90 -13.33 -1.82 -12.01
CA SER A 90 -14.63 -2.34 -12.47
C SER A 90 -15.37 -3.03 -11.33
N LYS A 91 -16.69 -2.87 -11.28
CA LYS A 91 -17.56 -3.62 -10.38
C LYS A 91 -17.68 -5.08 -10.79
N THR A 92 -17.49 -5.36 -12.08
CA THR A 92 -17.59 -6.70 -12.67
C THR A 92 -16.35 -7.00 -13.51
N PRO A 93 -15.17 -7.21 -12.86
CA PRO A 93 -13.93 -7.50 -13.60
C PRO A 93 -14.08 -8.75 -14.45
N GLY A 94 -13.57 -8.70 -15.68
CA GLY A 94 -13.69 -9.81 -16.61
C GLY A 94 -14.93 -9.74 -17.51
N ARG A 95 -15.92 -8.94 -17.15
CA ARG A 95 -17.09 -8.66 -17.99
C ARG A 95 -17.03 -7.26 -18.58
N ASP A 96 -16.90 -6.27 -17.70
CA ASP A 96 -16.85 -4.86 -18.09
C ASP A 96 -15.45 -4.29 -17.85
N ARG A 97 -14.99 -3.51 -18.82
CA ARG A 97 -13.71 -2.81 -18.74
C ARG A 97 -13.92 -1.43 -18.12
N ALA A 98 -13.23 -1.15 -17.01
CA ALA A 98 -13.31 0.15 -16.35
C ALA A 98 -12.39 1.20 -17.00
N GLY A 99 -11.30 0.76 -17.61
CA GLY A 99 -10.32 1.67 -18.22
C GLY A 99 -9.20 0.91 -18.90
N THR A 100 -8.21 1.64 -19.37
CA THR A 100 -7.05 1.09 -20.06
C THR A 100 -5.77 1.78 -19.59
N VAL A 101 -4.70 1.01 -19.43
CA VAL A 101 -3.36 1.53 -19.18
C VAL A 101 -2.42 1.06 -20.28
N THR A 102 -1.38 1.83 -20.57
CA THR A 102 -0.38 1.46 -21.57
C THR A 102 0.71 0.59 -20.93
N LYS A 103 1.46 -0.14 -21.76
CA LYS A 103 2.62 -0.91 -21.30
C LYS A 103 3.69 -0.02 -20.68
N GLU A 104 3.85 1.20 -21.16
CA GLU A 104 4.79 2.16 -20.60
C GLU A 104 4.39 2.52 -19.18
N GLN A 105 3.10 2.77 -18.93
CA GLN A 105 2.58 3.03 -17.59
C GLN A 105 2.78 1.83 -16.67
N VAL A 106 2.53 0.63 -17.17
CA VAL A 106 2.78 -0.63 -16.43
C VAL A 106 4.24 -0.73 -16.05
N ARG A 107 5.15 -0.42 -16.97
CA ARG A 107 6.59 -0.45 -16.73
C ARG A 107 7.02 0.54 -15.65
N GLU A 108 6.49 1.77 -15.69
CA GLU A 108 6.77 2.78 -14.67
C GLU A 108 6.31 2.33 -13.28
N ILE A 109 5.10 1.77 -13.20
CA ILE A 109 4.56 1.24 -11.95
C ILE A 109 5.44 0.09 -11.44
N ALA A 110 5.83 -0.82 -12.33
CA ALA A 110 6.70 -1.94 -11.99
C ALA A 110 8.04 -1.46 -11.44
N GLN A 111 8.64 -0.46 -12.06
CA GLN A 111 9.92 0.11 -11.60
C GLN A 111 9.80 0.72 -10.20
N GLN A 112 8.73 1.46 -9.93
CA GLN A 112 8.49 2.09 -8.63
C GLN A 112 8.25 1.06 -7.54
N LYS A 113 7.60 -0.06 -7.87
CA LYS A 113 7.22 -1.09 -6.92
C LYS A 113 8.26 -2.21 -6.79
N MET A 114 9.27 -2.24 -7.63
CA MET A 114 10.20 -3.37 -7.76
C MET A 114 10.90 -3.74 -6.46
N LYS A 115 11.21 -2.76 -5.62
CA LYS A 115 11.84 -2.97 -4.32
C LYS A 115 10.97 -3.77 -3.34
N ASP A 116 9.65 -3.75 -3.51
CA ASP A 116 8.70 -4.46 -2.65
C ASP A 116 8.15 -5.73 -3.30
N LEU A 117 8.43 -5.97 -4.59
CA LEU A 117 7.96 -7.14 -5.31
C LEU A 117 8.96 -8.29 -5.25
N ASN A 118 8.42 -9.51 -5.21
CA ASN A 118 9.22 -10.73 -5.24
C ASN A 118 9.51 -11.12 -6.69
N CYS A 119 10.41 -10.39 -7.34
CA CYS A 119 10.77 -10.62 -8.74
C CYS A 119 12.21 -10.19 -8.99
N ASP A 120 12.83 -10.81 -9.97
CA ASP A 120 14.24 -10.57 -10.33
C ASP A 120 14.41 -9.66 -11.55
N SER A 121 13.36 -9.43 -12.32
CA SER A 121 13.45 -8.67 -13.56
C SER A 121 12.25 -7.72 -13.69
N ILE A 122 12.43 -6.67 -14.51
CA ILE A 122 11.37 -5.71 -14.78
C ILE A 122 10.21 -6.38 -15.54
N GLU A 123 10.48 -7.35 -16.42
CA GLU A 123 9.44 -8.07 -17.14
C GLU A 123 8.56 -8.88 -16.19
N ALA A 124 9.14 -9.52 -15.18
CA ALA A 124 8.38 -10.24 -14.15
C ALA A 124 7.53 -9.28 -13.34
N ALA A 125 8.07 -8.13 -12.96
CA ALA A 125 7.33 -7.08 -12.25
C ALA A 125 6.16 -6.56 -13.09
N MET A 126 6.37 -6.34 -14.39
CA MET A 126 5.31 -5.91 -15.32
C MET A 126 4.18 -6.93 -15.40
N ARG A 127 4.49 -8.22 -15.44
CA ARG A 127 3.48 -9.29 -15.44
C ARG A 127 2.63 -9.26 -14.17
N MET A 128 3.25 -9.02 -13.03
CA MET A 128 2.54 -8.88 -11.75
C MET A 128 1.58 -7.70 -11.78
N VAL A 129 2.03 -6.56 -12.31
CA VAL A 129 1.20 -5.36 -12.45
C VAL A 129 0.05 -5.60 -13.44
N GLU A 130 0.32 -6.24 -14.57
CA GLU A 130 -0.69 -6.59 -15.57
C GLU A 130 -1.78 -7.49 -14.98
N GLY A 131 -1.38 -8.49 -14.18
CA GLY A 131 -2.31 -9.37 -13.47
C GLY A 131 -3.23 -8.60 -12.51
N SER A 132 -2.67 -7.64 -11.76
CA SER A 132 -3.44 -6.77 -10.87
C SER A 132 -4.41 -5.89 -11.66
N ALA A 133 -3.98 -5.32 -12.78
CA ALA A 133 -4.83 -4.53 -13.65
C ALA A 133 -6.00 -5.35 -14.19
N ARG A 134 -5.72 -6.57 -14.65
CA ARG A 134 -6.74 -7.48 -15.13
C ARG A 134 -7.79 -7.80 -14.06
N SER A 135 -7.36 -8.04 -12.82
CA SER A 135 -8.26 -8.31 -11.70
C SER A 135 -9.14 -7.11 -11.35
N MET A 136 -8.72 -5.90 -11.71
CA MET A 136 -9.47 -4.67 -11.51
C MET A 136 -10.39 -4.33 -12.69
N GLY A 137 -10.39 -5.12 -13.75
CA GLY A 137 -11.14 -4.82 -14.96
C GLY A 137 -10.50 -3.74 -15.83
N ILE A 138 -9.19 -3.57 -15.72
CA ILE A 138 -8.41 -2.60 -16.50
C ILE A 138 -7.59 -3.36 -17.54
N GLU A 139 -7.69 -2.94 -18.80
CA GLU A 139 -6.95 -3.57 -19.90
C GLU A 139 -5.60 -2.90 -20.08
N VAL A 140 -4.59 -3.72 -20.41
CA VAL A 140 -3.26 -3.22 -20.74
C VAL A 140 -3.15 -3.13 -22.27
N ALA A 141 -2.98 -1.91 -22.78
CA ALA A 141 -2.88 -1.63 -24.20
C ALA A 141 -1.41 -1.51 -24.63
N GLY A 142 -1.15 -1.87 -25.82
CA GLY A 142 0.16 -1.80 -26.44
C GLY A 142 0.88 -3.09 -26.45
#